data_46be317b26825041981dddfa6667acc1
#
_entry.id   46be317b26825041981dddfa6667acc1
#
_cell.length_a   1.000
_cell.length_b   1.000
_cell.length_c   1.000
_cell.angle_alpha   90.00
_cell.angle_beta   90.00
_cell.angle_gamma   90.00
#
_symmetry.space_group_name_H-M   'P 1'
#
loop_
_entity.id
_entity.type
_entity.pdbx_description
1 polymer ?
#
loop_
_entity_poly.entity_id
_entity_poly.type
_entity_poly.pdbx_seq_one_letter_code
_entity_poly.pdbx_strand_id
1 'polypeptide(L)'
;MRLKHLAMSAFLLACAAPCVRAEYIVLRSGQRLAVTGYQILGDKYRLQMKGGTAEIPVEQVLSIEPEEIFVSVPPTEISQEPFGDLIRAAAKRYSVDADLITSVIAAESNFDPKAISRRDARGLMQLLPATAARLGVKNIFDPQENIEAGTHYLSDLLQLYKNDLALTLAAYNAGPERVQQYGQRVPPFAETISYIRHVQQTYQQRKSGSPSAADKTPWRAAPVAARNSTATPPGQF
;
A
#
# COMPACT_ATOMS: atom_id res chain seq x y z
N MET A 1 16.87 -26.53 -72.87
CA MET A 1 15.92 -25.60 -72.26
C MET A 1 15.48 -26.19 -70.92
N ARG A 2 15.96 -25.64 -69.76
CA ARG A 2 15.60 -26.15 -68.44
C ARG A 2 14.89 -25.01 -67.73
N LEU A 3 13.58 -25.26 -67.46
CA LEU A 3 12.68 -24.34 -66.75
C LEU A 3 12.99 -24.44 -65.27
N LYS A 4 13.39 -23.33 -64.64
CA LYS A 4 13.62 -23.28 -63.20
C LYS A 4 12.32 -22.89 -62.50
N HIS A 5 11.80 -23.80 -61.67
CA HIS A 5 10.68 -23.50 -60.77
C HIS A 5 11.14 -22.64 -59.63
N LEU A 6 10.56 -21.44 -59.55
CA LEU A 6 10.73 -20.51 -58.42
C LEU A 6 9.72 -20.89 -57.35
N ALA A 7 10.18 -21.49 -56.25
CA ALA A 7 9.36 -21.75 -55.07
C ALA A 7 9.20 -20.47 -54.25
N MET A 8 7.99 -19.96 -54.24
CA MET A 8 7.61 -18.79 -53.42
C MET A 8 7.23 -19.30 -52.04
N SER A 9 8.17 -19.16 -51.06
CA SER A 9 7.91 -19.45 -49.66
C SER A 9 7.00 -18.36 -49.09
N ALA A 10 5.76 -18.74 -48.83
CA ALA A 10 4.84 -17.92 -48.06
C ALA A 10 5.26 -17.94 -46.59
N PHE A 11 5.79 -16.84 -46.12
CA PHE A 11 6.10 -16.60 -44.72
C PHE A 11 4.78 -16.33 -43.98
N LEU A 12 4.27 -17.34 -43.27
CA LEU A 12 3.11 -17.22 -42.41
C LEU A 12 3.53 -16.39 -41.18
N LEU A 13 3.22 -15.08 -41.19
CA LEU A 13 3.35 -14.22 -40.02
C LEU A 13 2.30 -14.66 -39.02
N ALA A 14 2.68 -15.47 -38.03
CA ALA A 14 1.84 -15.80 -36.92
C ALA A 14 1.62 -14.51 -36.11
N CYS A 15 0.45 -13.90 -36.30
CA CYS A 15 -0.04 -12.81 -35.49
C CYS A 15 -0.28 -13.38 -34.08
N ALA A 16 0.70 -13.23 -33.18
CA ALA A 16 0.50 -13.47 -31.77
C ALA A 16 -0.56 -12.47 -31.28
N ALA A 17 -1.79 -12.95 -31.11
CA ALA A 17 -2.82 -12.17 -30.46
C ALA A 17 -2.29 -11.69 -29.09
N PRO A 18 -2.35 -10.40 -28.77
CA PRO A 18 -1.95 -9.93 -27.46
C PRO A 18 -2.82 -10.64 -26.42
N CYS A 19 -2.18 -11.29 -25.46
CA CYS A 19 -2.85 -11.87 -24.30
C CYS A 19 -3.55 -10.72 -23.58
N VAL A 20 -4.87 -10.64 -23.73
CA VAL A 20 -5.70 -9.61 -23.09
C VAL A 20 -5.67 -9.90 -21.61
N ARG A 21 -4.83 -9.15 -20.88
CA ARG A 21 -4.91 -9.09 -19.43
C ARG A 21 -6.14 -8.26 -19.09
N ALA A 22 -7.02 -8.81 -18.28
CA ALA A 22 -8.06 -8.00 -17.69
C ALA A 22 -7.40 -6.92 -16.80
N GLU A 23 -7.95 -5.73 -16.85
CA GLU A 23 -7.41 -4.56 -16.15
C GLU A 23 -8.55 -3.87 -15.42
N TYR A 24 -8.22 -3.14 -14.37
CA TYR A 24 -9.18 -2.28 -13.70
C TYR A 24 -8.85 -0.82 -14.01
N ILE A 25 -9.88 -0.06 -14.41
CA ILE A 25 -9.79 1.40 -14.49
C ILE A 25 -10.40 1.98 -13.22
N VAL A 26 -9.60 2.72 -12.48
CA VAL A 26 -10.00 3.41 -11.26
C VAL A 26 -10.37 4.84 -11.60
N LEU A 27 -11.60 5.22 -11.30
CA LEU A 27 -12.08 6.58 -11.51
C LEU A 27 -11.73 7.49 -10.33
N ARG A 28 -11.67 8.78 -10.55
CA ARG A 28 -11.50 9.78 -9.49
C ARG A 28 -12.61 9.76 -8.45
N SER A 29 -13.77 9.22 -8.79
CA SER A 29 -14.87 8.94 -7.84
C SER A 29 -14.59 7.79 -6.87
N GLY A 30 -13.48 7.04 -7.06
CA GLY A 30 -13.16 5.83 -6.32
C GLY A 30 -13.80 4.55 -6.89
N GLN A 31 -14.62 4.65 -7.92
CA GLN A 31 -15.21 3.49 -8.59
C GLN A 31 -14.16 2.73 -9.40
N ARG A 32 -14.18 1.39 -9.32
CA ARG A 32 -13.33 0.49 -10.12
C ARG A 32 -14.17 -0.17 -11.20
N LEU A 33 -13.73 -0.08 -12.45
CA LEU A 33 -14.34 -0.70 -13.62
C LEU A 33 -13.46 -1.80 -14.14
N ALA A 34 -13.96 -3.04 -14.15
CA ALA A 34 -13.27 -4.17 -14.75
C ALA A 34 -13.36 -4.07 -16.28
N VAL A 35 -12.22 -4.02 -16.95
CA VAL A 35 -12.13 -3.92 -18.42
C VAL A 35 -11.34 -5.07 -19.00
N THR A 36 -11.73 -5.53 -20.18
CA THR A 36 -11.00 -6.55 -20.95
C THR A 36 -9.97 -5.91 -21.88
N GLY A 37 -10.00 -4.59 -22.03
CA GLY A 37 -9.06 -3.82 -22.81
C GLY A 37 -9.50 -2.37 -22.88
N TYR A 38 -8.59 -1.50 -23.29
CA TYR A 38 -8.90 -0.07 -23.50
C TYR A 38 -8.10 0.52 -24.67
N GLN A 39 -8.60 1.62 -25.21
CA GLN A 39 -7.92 2.42 -26.24
C GLN A 39 -8.05 3.91 -25.85
N ILE A 40 -6.99 4.67 -26.13
CA ILE A 40 -7.01 6.13 -25.95
C ILE A 40 -7.45 6.76 -27.27
N LEU A 41 -8.53 7.53 -27.23
CA LEU A 41 -9.10 8.23 -28.38
C LEU A 41 -9.17 9.74 -28.06
N GLY A 42 -8.08 10.45 -28.32
CA GLY A 42 -7.96 11.87 -28.00
C GLY A 42 -8.08 12.12 -26.49
N ASP A 43 -9.16 12.77 -26.07
CA ASP A 43 -9.46 13.13 -24.67
C ASP A 43 -10.28 12.08 -23.90
N LYS A 44 -10.46 10.87 -24.49
CA LYS A 44 -11.28 9.79 -23.91
C LYS A 44 -10.58 8.45 -23.93
N TYR A 45 -10.92 7.62 -22.94
CA TYR A 45 -10.68 6.18 -22.97
C TYR A 45 -11.93 5.48 -23.54
N ARG A 46 -11.75 4.64 -24.54
CA ARG A 46 -12.74 3.64 -24.94
C ARG A 46 -12.44 2.33 -24.26
N LEU A 47 -13.32 1.93 -23.36
CA LEU A 47 -13.18 0.75 -22.50
C LEU A 47 -13.96 -0.41 -23.14
N GLN A 48 -13.36 -1.60 -23.15
CA GLN A 48 -14.02 -2.86 -23.48
C GLN A 48 -14.35 -3.59 -22.18
N MET A 49 -15.59 -4.00 -21.99
CA MET A 49 -16.08 -4.71 -20.80
C MET A 49 -16.88 -5.94 -21.22
N LYS A 50 -17.12 -6.89 -20.29
CA LYS A 50 -17.93 -8.09 -20.57
C LYS A 50 -19.34 -7.79 -21.09
N GLY A 51 -19.87 -6.60 -20.83
CA GLY A 51 -21.22 -6.17 -21.22
C GLY A 51 -21.28 -5.15 -22.37
N GLY A 52 -20.16 -4.81 -23.01
CA GLY A 52 -20.10 -3.83 -24.08
C GLY A 52 -18.94 -2.85 -23.99
N THR A 53 -19.05 -1.72 -24.66
CA THR A 53 -18.03 -0.66 -24.63
C THR A 53 -18.56 0.60 -23.95
N ALA A 54 -17.69 1.31 -23.25
CA ALA A 54 -17.98 2.63 -22.69
C ALA A 54 -16.89 3.63 -23.04
N GLU A 55 -17.23 4.91 -23.13
CA GLU A 55 -16.27 6.00 -23.29
C GLU A 55 -16.25 6.86 -22.02
N ILE A 56 -15.07 7.12 -21.51
CA ILE A 56 -14.84 7.89 -20.29
C ILE A 56 -13.80 8.97 -20.58
N PRO A 57 -14.01 10.23 -20.20
CA PRO A 57 -13.01 11.29 -20.30
C PRO A 57 -11.73 10.91 -19.54
N VAL A 58 -10.56 11.20 -20.13
CA VAL A 58 -9.26 10.94 -19.52
C VAL A 58 -9.15 11.57 -18.13
N GLU A 59 -9.73 12.73 -17.94
CA GLU A 59 -9.74 13.46 -16.67
C GLU A 59 -10.48 12.75 -15.53
N GLN A 60 -11.39 11.82 -15.83
CA GLN A 60 -12.10 11.03 -14.84
C GLN A 60 -11.33 9.78 -14.39
N VAL A 61 -10.30 9.40 -15.13
CA VAL A 61 -9.48 8.24 -14.80
C VAL A 61 -8.38 8.65 -13.82
N LEU A 62 -8.29 7.93 -12.70
CA LEU A 62 -7.26 8.12 -11.69
C LEU A 62 -6.04 7.23 -11.97
N SER A 63 -6.27 5.94 -12.26
CA SER A 63 -5.23 4.96 -12.56
C SER A 63 -5.77 3.79 -13.38
N ILE A 64 -4.87 3.06 -14.03
CA ILE A 64 -5.14 1.80 -14.71
C ILE A 64 -4.34 0.74 -13.95
N GLU A 65 -5.04 -0.26 -13.41
CA GLU A 65 -4.46 -1.31 -12.59
C GLU A 65 -4.57 -2.65 -13.34
N PRO A 66 -3.50 -3.43 -13.45
CA PRO A 66 -3.57 -4.76 -14.06
C PRO A 66 -4.45 -5.68 -13.20
N GLU A 67 -5.18 -6.61 -13.84
CA GLU A 67 -5.85 -7.68 -13.11
C GLU A 67 -4.81 -8.60 -12.50
N GLU A 68 -4.78 -8.68 -11.17
CA GLU A 68 -3.99 -9.68 -10.47
C GLU A 68 -4.62 -11.05 -10.69
N ILE A 69 -3.97 -11.90 -11.52
CA ILE A 69 -4.37 -13.29 -11.67
C ILE A 69 -3.99 -14.02 -10.39
N PHE A 70 -4.98 -14.32 -9.54
CA PHE A 70 -4.80 -15.17 -8.38
C PHE A 70 -4.51 -16.60 -8.86
N VAL A 71 -3.23 -16.95 -8.94
CA VAL A 71 -2.83 -18.36 -9.05
C VAL A 71 -3.03 -18.95 -7.66
N SER A 72 -4.05 -19.82 -7.53
CA SER A 72 -4.25 -20.61 -6.32
C SER A 72 -3.06 -21.56 -6.17
N VAL A 73 -2.05 -21.14 -5.41
CA VAL A 73 -0.95 -22.02 -4.99
C VAL A 73 -1.47 -22.78 -3.77
N PRO A 74 -1.36 -24.14 -3.73
CA PRO A 74 -1.73 -24.88 -2.54
C PRO A 74 -0.90 -24.39 -1.34
N PRO A 75 -1.39 -24.53 -0.09
CA PRO A 75 -0.70 -24.04 1.08
C PRO A 75 0.64 -24.79 1.24
N THR A 76 1.66 -24.27 0.60
CA THR A 76 3.03 -24.71 0.78
C THR A 76 3.53 -24.04 2.04
N GLU A 77 3.82 -24.85 3.03
CA GLU A 77 4.57 -24.55 4.26
C GLU A 77 4.47 -23.08 4.70
N ILE A 78 3.81 -22.91 5.86
CA ILE A 78 3.82 -21.66 6.62
C ILE A 78 5.28 -21.26 6.79
N SER A 79 5.81 -20.44 5.90
CA SER A 79 7.05 -19.74 6.14
C SER A 79 6.77 -18.94 7.40
N GLN A 80 7.44 -19.30 8.50
CA GLN A 80 7.27 -18.61 9.77
C GLN A 80 7.60 -17.14 9.51
N GLU A 81 6.57 -16.31 9.50
CA GLU A 81 6.77 -14.87 9.36
C GLU A 81 7.73 -14.39 10.45
N PRO A 82 8.68 -13.52 10.13
CA PRO A 82 9.51 -12.94 11.15
C PRO A 82 8.65 -12.35 12.25
N PHE A 83 8.96 -12.71 13.50
CA PHE A 83 8.24 -12.24 14.70
C PHE A 83 6.76 -12.66 14.81
N GLY A 84 6.31 -13.67 14.06
CA GLY A 84 4.91 -14.09 14.00
C GLY A 84 4.27 -14.39 15.37
N ASP A 85 5.03 -15.03 16.30
CA ASP A 85 4.55 -15.30 17.66
C ASP A 85 4.34 -14.01 18.46
N LEU A 86 5.26 -13.07 18.37
CA LEU A 86 5.14 -11.76 19.03
C LEU A 86 3.97 -10.95 18.49
N ILE A 87 3.78 -10.95 17.17
CA ILE A 87 2.65 -10.30 16.51
C ILE A 87 1.33 -10.91 16.99
N ARG A 88 1.22 -12.24 17.01
CA ARG A 88 0.00 -12.92 17.49
C ARG A 88 -0.28 -12.63 18.97
N ALA A 89 0.74 -12.58 19.79
CA ALA A 89 0.58 -12.25 21.21
C ALA A 89 0.07 -10.82 21.40
N ALA A 90 0.67 -9.83 20.71
CA ALA A 90 0.24 -8.44 20.74
C ALA A 90 -1.17 -8.27 20.16
N ALA A 91 -1.48 -8.92 19.02
CA ALA A 91 -2.80 -8.92 18.38
C ALA A 91 -3.90 -9.34 19.37
N LYS A 92 -3.67 -10.46 20.07
CA LYS A 92 -4.60 -10.95 21.10
C LYS A 92 -4.73 -9.99 22.28
N ARG A 93 -3.64 -9.43 22.76
CA ARG A 93 -3.61 -8.53 23.92
C ARG A 93 -4.36 -7.23 23.67
N TYR A 94 -4.19 -6.62 22.50
CA TYR A 94 -4.75 -5.31 22.16
C TYR A 94 -5.97 -5.39 21.23
N SER A 95 -6.46 -6.60 20.93
CA SER A 95 -7.62 -6.83 20.06
C SER A 95 -7.46 -6.19 18.67
N VAL A 96 -6.24 -6.24 18.11
CA VAL A 96 -5.91 -5.77 16.77
C VAL A 96 -5.70 -6.98 15.86
N ASP A 97 -6.13 -6.87 14.60
CA ASP A 97 -5.92 -7.94 13.61
C ASP A 97 -4.42 -8.15 13.35
N ALA A 98 -3.96 -9.41 13.46
CA ALA A 98 -2.54 -9.76 13.27
C ALA A 98 -2.04 -9.43 11.86
N ASP A 99 -2.90 -9.59 10.83
CA ASP A 99 -2.54 -9.24 9.46
C ASP A 99 -2.37 -7.73 9.28
N LEU A 100 -3.15 -6.91 10.02
CA LEU A 100 -2.97 -5.47 10.03
C LEU A 100 -1.63 -5.07 10.68
N ILE A 101 -1.30 -5.66 11.84
CA ILE A 101 -0.03 -5.42 12.53
C ILE A 101 1.13 -5.78 11.59
N THR A 102 1.07 -6.95 10.98
CA THR A 102 2.07 -7.44 10.02
C THR A 102 2.24 -6.47 8.84
N SER A 103 1.13 -5.96 8.31
CA SER A 103 1.13 -5.01 7.18
C SER A 103 1.74 -3.67 7.57
N VAL A 104 1.51 -3.21 8.80
CA VAL A 104 2.15 -2.00 9.35
C VAL A 104 3.66 -2.22 9.49
N ILE A 105 4.10 -3.34 10.09
CA ILE A 105 5.54 -3.67 10.25
C ILE A 105 6.23 -3.73 8.88
N ALA A 106 5.60 -4.36 7.89
CA ALA A 106 6.13 -4.42 6.54
C ALA A 106 6.33 -3.03 5.93
N ALA A 107 5.35 -2.12 6.11
CA ALA A 107 5.42 -0.76 5.59
C ALA A 107 6.43 0.11 6.34
N GLU A 108 6.57 -0.06 7.66
CA GLU A 108 7.42 0.78 8.51
C GLU A 108 8.90 0.42 8.42
N SER A 109 9.23 -0.86 8.46
CA SER A 109 10.62 -1.31 8.59
C SER A 109 11.01 -2.43 7.65
N ASN A 110 10.06 -3.00 6.91
CA ASN A 110 10.26 -4.26 6.20
C ASN A 110 10.88 -5.35 7.12
N PHE A 111 10.36 -5.43 8.36
CA PHE A 111 10.79 -6.35 9.40
C PHE A 111 12.25 -6.15 9.90
N ASP A 112 12.86 -4.99 9.70
CA ASP A 112 14.15 -4.66 10.28
C ASP A 112 13.99 -4.13 11.72
N PRO A 113 14.39 -4.89 12.77
CA PRO A 113 14.24 -4.45 14.15
C PRO A 113 15.20 -3.30 14.53
N LYS A 114 16.19 -3.01 13.67
CA LYS A 114 17.18 -1.95 13.88
C LYS A 114 16.93 -0.73 13.00
N ALA A 115 15.82 -0.69 12.27
CA ALA A 115 15.48 0.40 11.37
C ALA A 115 15.43 1.74 12.14
N ILE A 116 16.00 2.78 11.53
CA ILE A 116 15.94 4.17 12.01
C ILE A 116 15.58 5.06 10.83
N SER A 117 14.49 5.82 10.97
CA SER A 117 14.09 6.80 9.96
C SER A 117 14.83 8.13 10.13
N ARG A 118 14.71 9.02 9.12
CA ARG A 118 15.24 10.39 9.20
C ARG A 118 14.58 11.24 10.29
N ARG A 119 13.39 10.87 10.74
CA ARG A 119 12.64 11.53 11.82
C ARG A 119 12.87 10.87 13.18
N ASP A 120 13.89 9.99 13.26
CA ASP A 120 14.24 9.28 14.48
C ASP A 120 13.15 8.28 14.94
N ALA A 121 12.28 7.84 14.06
CA ALA A 121 11.41 6.70 14.33
C ALA A 121 12.24 5.40 14.28
N ARG A 122 11.97 4.44 15.20
CA ARG A 122 12.90 3.33 15.48
C ARG A 122 12.17 1.98 15.58
N GLY A 123 12.85 0.93 15.14
CA GLY A 123 12.46 -0.46 15.28
C GLY A 123 11.38 -0.91 14.31
N LEU A 124 10.78 -2.06 14.58
CA LEU A 124 9.84 -2.77 13.68
C LEU A 124 8.63 -1.93 13.30
N MET A 125 8.02 -1.24 14.25
CA MET A 125 6.83 -0.43 14.05
C MET A 125 7.13 1.08 14.04
N GLN A 126 8.41 1.48 13.87
CA GLN A 126 8.89 2.85 13.71
C GLN A 126 8.31 3.82 14.75
N LEU A 127 8.49 3.49 16.01
CA LEU A 127 8.05 4.36 17.10
C LEU A 127 8.99 5.56 17.28
N LEU A 128 8.43 6.73 17.43
CA LEU A 128 9.20 7.90 17.90
C LEU A 128 9.60 7.70 19.37
N PRO A 129 10.80 8.15 19.80
CA PRO A 129 11.25 8.02 21.17
C PRO A 129 10.25 8.55 22.22
N ALA A 130 9.57 9.66 21.91
CA ALA A 130 8.56 10.23 22.80
C ALA A 130 7.34 9.30 22.94
N THR A 131 6.89 8.68 21.86
CA THR A 131 5.79 7.70 21.87
C THR A 131 6.21 6.45 22.65
N ALA A 132 7.40 5.93 22.37
CA ALA A 132 7.95 4.77 23.08
C ALA A 132 8.06 5.01 24.58
N ALA A 133 8.57 6.16 25.01
CA ALA A 133 8.69 6.54 26.41
C ALA A 133 7.31 6.63 27.10
N ARG A 134 6.32 7.24 26.43
CA ARG A 134 4.93 7.33 26.92
C ARG A 134 4.30 5.94 27.12
N LEU A 135 4.67 4.99 26.31
CA LEU A 135 4.17 3.60 26.36
C LEU A 135 5.05 2.67 27.22
N GLY A 136 6.05 3.22 27.92
CA GLY A 136 6.88 2.48 28.87
C GLY A 136 7.93 1.56 28.24
N VAL A 137 8.28 1.75 26.97
CA VAL A 137 9.31 1.00 26.26
C VAL A 137 10.68 1.32 26.83
N LYS A 138 11.42 0.28 27.23
CA LYS A 138 12.79 0.41 27.78
C LYS A 138 13.84 0.29 26.69
N ASN A 139 13.64 -0.63 25.76
CA ASN A 139 14.51 -0.84 24.60
C ASN A 139 13.69 -0.81 23.31
N ILE A 140 13.71 0.32 22.60
CA ILE A 140 12.93 0.55 21.39
C ILE A 140 13.33 -0.38 20.23
N PHE A 141 14.52 -0.99 20.28
CA PHE A 141 15.00 -1.95 19.30
C PHE A 141 14.75 -3.42 19.70
N ASP A 142 14.21 -3.65 20.90
CA ASP A 142 13.74 -4.97 21.28
C ASP A 142 12.45 -5.29 20.51
N PRO A 143 12.41 -6.41 19.74
CA PRO A 143 11.25 -6.76 18.93
C PRO A 143 9.95 -6.87 19.72
N GLN A 144 10.01 -7.47 20.91
CA GLN A 144 8.82 -7.67 21.74
C GLN A 144 8.29 -6.32 22.24
N GLU A 145 9.16 -5.49 22.83
CA GLU A 145 8.75 -4.19 23.36
C GLU A 145 8.24 -3.26 22.26
N ASN A 146 8.88 -3.28 21.08
CA ASN A 146 8.49 -2.45 19.95
C ASN A 146 7.14 -2.86 19.35
N ILE A 147 6.89 -4.17 19.13
CA ILE A 147 5.64 -4.70 18.62
C ILE A 147 4.50 -4.47 19.63
N GLU A 148 4.73 -4.73 20.92
CA GLU A 148 3.77 -4.50 21.98
C GLU A 148 3.32 -3.03 22.02
N ALA A 149 4.27 -2.10 22.09
CA ALA A 149 3.96 -0.67 22.15
C ALA A 149 3.35 -0.14 20.84
N GLY A 150 3.87 -0.55 19.69
CA GLY A 150 3.32 -0.14 18.40
C GLY A 150 1.90 -0.65 18.18
N THR A 151 1.61 -1.89 18.60
CA THR A 151 0.26 -2.45 18.54
C THR A 151 -0.69 -1.76 19.51
N HIS A 152 -0.22 -1.43 20.73
CA HIS A 152 -1.00 -0.63 21.69
C HIS A 152 -1.35 0.73 21.08
N TYR A 153 -0.38 1.44 20.52
CA TYR A 153 -0.62 2.72 19.86
C TYR A 153 -1.60 2.61 18.68
N LEU A 154 -1.47 1.56 17.87
CA LEU A 154 -2.39 1.28 16.77
C LEU A 154 -3.82 1.02 17.28
N SER A 155 -3.97 0.29 18.39
CA SER A 155 -5.25 0.04 19.05
C SER A 155 -5.89 1.34 19.53
N ASP A 156 -5.12 2.22 20.20
CA ASP A 156 -5.61 3.52 20.66
C ASP A 156 -6.14 4.36 19.49
N LEU A 157 -5.43 4.37 18.37
CA LEU A 157 -5.86 5.09 17.17
C LEU A 157 -7.10 4.46 16.51
N LEU A 158 -7.21 3.12 16.47
CA LEU A 158 -8.42 2.44 15.98
C LEU A 158 -9.64 2.83 16.81
N GLN A 159 -9.51 2.90 18.13
CA GLN A 159 -10.58 3.36 19.02
C GLN A 159 -10.91 4.84 18.80
N LEU A 160 -9.90 5.71 18.71
CA LEU A 160 -10.05 7.14 18.50
C LEU A 160 -10.84 7.44 17.21
N TYR A 161 -10.55 6.71 16.14
CA TYR A 161 -11.18 6.89 14.82
C TYR A 161 -12.30 5.90 14.54
N LYS A 162 -12.86 5.22 15.56
CA LYS A 162 -14.03 4.33 15.45
C LYS A 162 -13.84 3.25 14.37
N ASN A 163 -12.63 2.69 14.29
CA ASN A 163 -12.20 1.70 13.30
C ASN A 163 -12.19 2.21 11.84
N ASP A 164 -12.18 3.53 11.61
CA ASP A 164 -11.85 4.06 10.29
C ASP A 164 -10.36 3.80 10.02
N LEU A 165 -10.09 2.80 9.20
CA LEU A 165 -8.72 2.35 8.93
C LEU A 165 -7.90 3.42 8.21
N ALA A 166 -8.51 4.21 7.32
CA ALA A 166 -7.79 5.26 6.58
C ALA A 166 -7.35 6.40 7.52
N LEU A 167 -8.23 6.85 8.42
CA LEU A 167 -7.90 7.84 9.43
C LEU A 167 -6.90 7.31 10.48
N THR A 168 -7.04 6.06 10.89
CA THR A 168 -6.11 5.37 11.80
C THR A 168 -4.70 5.37 11.23
N LEU A 169 -4.54 4.91 9.99
CA LEU A 169 -3.24 4.85 9.31
C LEU A 169 -2.68 6.25 9.02
N ALA A 170 -3.53 7.22 8.69
CA ALA A 170 -3.13 8.62 8.56
C ALA A 170 -2.54 9.15 9.87
N ALA A 171 -3.21 8.87 10.99
CA ALA A 171 -2.76 9.30 12.31
C ALA A 171 -1.50 8.57 12.77
N TYR A 172 -1.38 7.28 12.46
CA TYR A 172 -0.18 6.51 12.76
C TYR A 172 1.05 7.11 12.06
N ASN A 173 0.94 7.43 10.76
CA ASN A 173 2.04 7.93 9.94
C ASN A 173 2.31 9.43 10.13
N ALA A 174 1.26 10.27 10.16
CA ALA A 174 1.41 11.73 10.20
C ALA A 174 1.22 12.35 11.60
N GLY A 175 0.70 11.58 12.55
CA GLY A 175 0.30 12.03 13.87
C GLY A 175 -1.18 12.42 13.96
N PRO A 176 -1.86 12.12 15.10
CA PRO A 176 -3.27 12.43 15.30
C PRO A 176 -3.57 13.93 15.27
N GLU A 177 -2.62 14.77 15.70
CA GLU A 177 -2.75 16.22 15.65
C GLU A 177 -2.91 16.73 14.22
N ARG A 178 -2.21 16.11 13.26
CA ARG A 178 -2.34 16.46 11.84
C ARG A 178 -3.72 16.09 11.30
N VAL A 179 -4.21 14.91 11.62
CA VAL A 179 -5.58 14.50 11.23
C VAL A 179 -6.62 15.46 11.82
N GLN A 180 -6.45 15.88 13.07
CA GLN A 180 -7.31 16.88 13.71
C GLN A 180 -7.25 18.23 13.00
N GLN A 181 -6.04 18.75 12.68
CA GLN A 181 -5.84 20.00 11.95
C GLN A 181 -6.53 20.01 10.58
N TYR A 182 -6.65 18.85 9.95
CA TYR A 182 -7.36 18.67 8.68
C TYR A 182 -8.84 18.28 8.85
N GLY A 183 -9.43 18.58 10.01
CA GLY A 183 -10.87 18.40 10.25
C GLY A 183 -11.31 16.93 10.23
N GLN A 184 -10.54 16.06 10.87
CA GLN A 184 -10.79 14.59 10.92
C GLN A 184 -10.83 13.97 9.51
N ARG A 185 -9.91 14.39 8.65
CA ARG A 185 -9.73 13.87 7.29
C ARG A 185 -8.27 13.47 7.07
N VAL A 186 -8.06 12.59 6.11
CA VAL A 186 -6.70 12.22 5.69
C VAL A 186 -5.98 13.48 5.19
N PRO A 187 -4.84 13.88 5.81
CA PRO A 187 -4.07 15.01 5.34
C PRO A 187 -3.57 14.78 3.89
N PRO A 188 -3.54 15.79 3.02
CA PRO A 188 -3.15 15.66 1.62
C PRO A 188 -1.62 15.57 1.46
N PHE A 189 -0.95 14.82 2.33
CA PHE A 189 0.48 14.56 2.25
C PHE A 189 0.73 13.34 1.38
N ALA A 190 1.53 13.50 0.32
CA ALA A 190 1.82 12.41 -0.62
C ALA A 190 2.40 11.17 0.08
N GLU A 191 3.26 11.37 1.10
CA GLU A 191 3.82 10.30 1.93
C GLU A 191 2.72 9.53 2.66
N THR A 192 1.82 10.24 3.35
CA THR A 192 0.73 9.62 4.13
C THR A 192 -0.27 8.90 3.23
N ILE A 193 -0.64 9.49 2.10
CA ILE A 193 -1.54 8.84 1.13
C ILE A 193 -0.91 7.56 0.57
N SER A 194 0.38 7.60 0.25
CA SER A 194 1.12 6.41 -0.24
C SER A 194 1.22 5.33 0.83
N TYR A 195 1.49 5.72 2.08
CA TYR A 195 1.54 4.81 3.22
C TYR A 195 0.21 4.09 3.45
N ILE A 196 -0.90 4.85 3.50
CA ILE A 196 -2.24 4.27 3.67
C ILE A 196 -2.51 3.23 2.58
N ARG A 197 -2.26 3.58 1.32
CA ARG A 197 -2.48 2.68 0.19
C ARG A 197 -1.65 1.41 0.34
N HIS A 198 -0.37 1.53 0.65
CA HIS A 198 0.55 0.40 0.80
C HIS A 198 0.09 -0.55 1.91
N VAL A 199 -0.21 -0.03 3.11
CA VAL A 199 -0.68 -0.86 4.24
C VAL A 199 -2.02 -1.53 3.91
N GLN A 200 -2.98 -0.80 3.33
CA GLN A 200 -4.27 -1.35 2.96
C GLN A 200 -4.16 -2.46 1.90
N GLN A 201 -3.34 -2.29 0.89
CA GLN A 201 -3.11 -3.30 -0.14
C GLN A 201 -2.50 -4.57 0.46
N THR A 202 -1.43 -4.43 1.25
CA THR A 202 -0.79 -5.57 1.92
C THR A 202 -1.76 -6.28 2.85
N TYR A 203 -2.54 -5.53 3.62
CA TYR A 203 -3.54 -6.09 4.54
C TYR A 203 -4.63 -6.88 3.79
N GLN A 204 -5.16 -6.34 2.69
CA GLN A 204 -6.16 -7.03 1.87
C GLN A 204 -5.60 -8.30 1.21
N GLN A 205 -4.38 -8.25 0.69
CA GLN A 205 -3.70 -9.43 0.13
C GLN A 205 -3.57 -10.54 1.17
N ARG A 206 -3.17 -10.22 2.39
CA ARG A 206 -3.07 -11.18 3.49
C ARG A 206 -4.42 -11.79 3.85
N LYS A 207 -5.48 -10.97 3.95
CA LYS A 207 -6.86 -11.43 4.22
C LYS A 207 -7.42 -12.33 3.13
N SER A 208 -7.02 -12.15 1.87
CA SER A 208 -7.45 -12.99 0.75
C SER A 208 -6.68 -14.31 0.62
N GLY A 209 -5.68 -14.55 1.47
CA GLY A 209 -4.80 -15.72 1.38
C GLY A 209 -3.86 -15.70 0.17
N SER A 210 -3.70 -14.56 -0.48
CA SER A 210 -2.81 -14.40 -1.63
C SER A 210 -1.40 -14.07 -1.14
N PRO A 211 -0.34 -14.69 -1.69
CA PRO A 211 1.03 -14.33 -1.33
C PRO A 211 1.31 -12.87 -1.71
N SER A 212 1.83 -12.12 -0.74
CA SER A 212 2.18 -10.71 -0.92
C SER A 212 3.22 -10.56 -2.03
N ALA A 213 2.92 -9.73 -3.04
CA ALA A 213 3.90 -9.27 -4.02
C ALA A 213 4.92 -8.26 -3.42
N ALA A 214 4.79 -7.93 -2.14
CA ALA A 214 5.64 -6.97 -1.43
C ALA A 214 7.10 -7.43 -1.26
N ASP A 215 7.43 -8.68 -1.61
CA ASP A 215 8.76 -9.26 -1.39
C ASP A 215 9.81 -8.86 -2.46
N LYS A 216 9.53 -7.96 -3.39
CA LYS A 216 10.49 -7.67 -4.48
C LYS A 216 10.89 -6.22 -4.70
N THR A 217 10.37 -5.26 -3.95
CA THR A 217 10.83 -3.87 -4.09
C THR A 217 10.89 -3.20 -2.72
N PRO A 218 12.09 -2.85 -2.22
CA PRO A 218 12.17 -2.07 -0.99
C PRO A 218 11.55 -0.70 -1.27
N TRP A 219 10.40 -0.43 -0.63
CA TRP A 219 9.84 0.90 -0.57
C TRP A 219 10.84 1.82 0.14
N ARG A 220 11.46 2.69 -0.61
CA ARG A 220 12.25 3.78 -0.04
C ARG A 220 11.30 4.95 0.17
N ALA A 221 11.12 5.35 1.42
CA ALA A 221 10.53 6.64 1.74
C ALA A 221 11.21 7.72 0.89
N ALA A 222 10.43 8.41 0.05
CA ALA A 222 10.96 9.51 -0.74
C ALA A 222 11.57 10.55 0.22
N PRO A 223 12.75 11.14 -0.10
CA PRO A 223 13.35 12.15 0.75
C PRO A 223 12.39 13.34 0.84
N VAL A 224 11.88 13.58 2.04
CA VAL A 224 11.13 14.79 2.34
C VAL A 224 12.11 15.95 2.20
N ALA A 225 11.94 16.75 1.15
CA ALA A 225 12.65 18.01 0.99
C ALA A 225 12.39 18.86 2.25
N ALA A 226 13.47 19.28 2.92
CA ALA A 226 13.42 20.20 4.02
C ALA A 226 12.71 21.48 3.56
N ARG A 227 11.46 21.69 3.95
CA ARG A 227 10.83 23.01 3.85
C ARG A 227 11.23 23.78 5.11
N ASN A 228 12.06 24.78 4.90
CA ASN A 228 12.34 25.82 5.87
C ASN A 228 10.99 26.40 6.33
N SER A 229 10.63 26.17 7.59
CA SER A 229 9.55 26.87 8.24
C SER A 229 10.11 28.12 8.89
N THR A 230 10.19 29.21 8.14
CA THR A 230 10.14 30.54 8.71
C THR A 230 8.70 31.01 8.65
N ALA A 231 7.91 30.60 9.60
CA ALA A 231 6.63 31.23 9.92
C ALA A 231 6.76 31.80 11.33
N THR A 232 7.01 33.09 11.39
CA THR A 232 6.90 33.95 12.58
C THR A 232 5.46 33.86 13.12
N PRO A 233 5.25 33.65 14.44
CA PRO A 233 3.91 33.70 15.00
C PRO A 233 3.40 35.14 15.03
N PRO A 234 2.12 35.41 14.71
CA PRO A 234 1.53 36.74 14.93
C PRO A 234 1.40 37.00 16.42
N GLY A 235 1.76 38.24 16.79
CA GLY A 235 1.90 38.71 18.13
C GLY A 235 0.63 38.68 18.99
N GLN A 236 0.90 38.62 20.26
CA GLN A 236 -0.03 38.91 21.35
C GLN A 236 -0.52 40.34 21.25
N PHE A 237 -1.83 40.52 21.31
CA PHE A 237 -2.50 41.60 22.03
C PHE A 237 -3.72 41.02 22.77
#